data_7dc627acfbd39de7ef022ef8d182c980
#
_entry.id   7dc627acfbd39de7ef022ef8d182c980
#
_cell.length_a   1.000
_cell.length_b   1.000
_cell.length_c   1.000
_cell.angle_alpha   90.00
_cell.angle_beta   90.00
_cell.angle_gamma   90.00
#
_symmetry.space_group_name_H-M   'P 1'
#
loop_
_entity.id
_entity.type
_entity.pdbx_description
1 polymer ?
#
loop_
_entity_poly.entity_id
_entity_poly.type
_entity_poly.pdbx_seq_one_letter_code
_entity_poly.pdbx_strand_id
1 'polypeptide(L)'
;MIEAEIFRALADPTRRAVYERLAAGELTVSELRAGVSVSQPAVSQHLAVLRGAGLVIERRAGRNAYYRADPQGLDPLLGWIERYRA
;
A
#
# COMPACT_ATOMS: atom_id res chain seq x y z
N MET A 1 17.44 -3.51 1.04
CA MET A 1 17.25 -2.29 1.84
C MET A 1 15.78 -1.91 1.85
N ILE A 2 15.28 -1.44 2.99
CA ILE A 2 13.86 -1.13 3.18
C ILE A 2 13.34 -0.09 2.20
N GLU A 3 14.09 0.99 1.98
CA GLU A 3 13.67 2.03 1.05
C GLU A 3 13.58 1.51 -0.40
N ALA A 4 14.43 0.54 -0.77
CA ALA A 4 14.36 -0.06 -2.10
C ALA A 4 13.04 -0.82 -2.29
N GLU A 5 12.56 -1.49 -1.25
CA GLU A 5 11.29 -2.18 -1.31
C GLU A 5 10.12 -1.20 -1.46
N ILE A 6 10.20 -0.06 -0.77
CA ILE A 6 9.18 0.98 -0.88
C ILE A 6 9.17 1.58 -2.29
N PHE A 7 10.35 1.90 -2.84
CA PHE A 7 10.44 2.40 -4.21
C PHE A 7 9.84 1.42 -5.20
N ARG A 8 10.18 0.14 -5.07
CA ARG A 8 9.66 -0.90 -5.97
C ARG A 8 8.15 -1.04 -5.85
N ALA A 9 7.64 -1.02 -4.63
CA ALA A 9 6.20 -1.14 -4.41
C ALA A 9 5.43 0.01 -5.05
N LEU A 10 5.93 1.23 -4.94
CA LEU A 10 5.25 2.43 -5.44
C LEU A 10 5.59 2.75 -6.89
N ALA A 11 6.50 2.02 -7.52
CA ALA A 11 6.85 2.22 -8.92
C ALA A 11 5.72 1.82 -9.87
N ASP A 12 4.94 0.81 -9.51
CA ASP A 12 3.79 0.37 -10.31
C ASP A 12 2.65 1.37 -10.13
N PRO A 13 2.15 2.01 -11.21
CA PRO A 13 1.12 3.05 -11.09
C PRO A 13 -0.18 2.53 -10.48
N THR A 14 -0.59 1.32 -10.80
CA THR A 14 -1.82 0.74 -10.25
C THR A 14 -1.66 0.47 -8.75
N ARG A 15 -0.52 -0.09 -8.36
CA ARG A 15 -0.24 -0.36 -6.94
C ARG A 15 -0.16 0.94 -6.15
N ARG A 16 0.47 1.97 -6.70
CA ARG A 16 0.53 3.28 -6.07
C ARG A 16 -0.88 3.86 -5.88
N ALA A 17 -1.75 3.70 -6.88
CA ALA A 17 -3.15 4.16 -6.76
C ALA A 17 -3.89 3.41 -5.66
N VAL A 18 -3.65 2.10 -5.52
CA VAL A 18 -4.22 1.33 -4.41
C VAL A 18 -3.76 1.89 -3.07
N TYR A 19 -2.45 2.13 -2.94
CA TYR A 19 -1.90 2.72 -1.73
C TYR A 19 -2.56 4.07 -1.41
N GLU A 20 -2.71 4.93 -2.42
CA GLU A 20 -3.29 6.27 -2.22
C GLU A 20 -4.74 6.20 -1.73
N ARG A 21 -5.51 5.24 -2.23
CA ARG A 21 -6.88 5.04 -1.75
C ARG A 21 -6.90 4.61 -0.29
N LEU A 22 -5.98 3.73 0.10
CA LEU A 22 -5.88 3.27 1.48
C LEU A 22 -5.35 4.35 2.42
N ALA A 23 -4.57 5.28 1.91
CA ALA A 23 -4.14 6.44 2.69
C ALA A 23 -5.31 7.39 2.98
N ALA A 24 -6.33 7.39 2.13
CA ALA A 24 -7.53 8.19 2.33
C ALA A 24 -8.53 7.54 3.29
N GLY A 25 -8.48 6.22 3.47
CA GLY A 25 -9.38 5.53 4.38
C GLY A 25 -9.26 4.02 4.30
N GLU A 26 -9.72 3.33 5.33
CA GLU A 26 -9.69 1.87 5.40
C GLU A 26 -10.72 1.28 4.44
N LEU A 27 -10.33 0.26 3.67
CA LEU A 27 -11.18 -0.37 2.67
C LEU A 27 -11.00 -1.89 2.66
N THR A 28 -12.06 -2.59 2.26
CA THR A 28 -11.99 -4.02 1.94
C THR A 28 -11.50 -4.21 0.50
N VAL A 29 -11.16 -5.46 0.14
CA VAL A 29 -10.76 -5.78 -1.25
C VAL A 29 -11.88 -5.43 -2.23
N SER A 30 -13.13 -5.74 -1.87
CA SER A 30 -14.29 -5.43 -2.73
C SER A 30 -14.40 -3.93 -2.98
N GLU A 31 -14.22 -3.14 -1.94
CA GLU A 31 -14.28 -1.68 -2.06
C GLU A 31 -13.13 -1.14 -2.90
N LEU A 32 -11.94 -1.72 -2.75
CA LEU A 32 -10.80 -1.33 -3.57
C LEU A 32 -11.03 -1.62 -5.04
N ARG A 33 -11.60 -2.80 -5.35
CA ARG A 33 -11.87 -3.17 -6.74
C ARG A 33 -12.81 -2.20 -7.43
N ALA A 34 -13.77 -1.66 -6.69
CA ALA A 34 -14.73 -0.73 -7.27
C ALA A 34 -14.09 0.53 -7.83
N GLY A 35 -12.89 0.88 -7.33
CA GLY A 35 -12.20 2.09 -7.76
C GLY A 35 -11.02 1.88 -8.71
N VAL A 36 -10.73 0.62 -9.08
CA VAL A 36 -9.62 0.32 -9.99
C VAL A 36 -10.06 -0.74 -11.01
N SER A 37 -9.50 -0.65 -12.23
CA SER A 37 -9.88 -1.54 -13.33
C SER A 37 -8.98 -2.77 -13.36
N VAL A 38 -8.97 -3.52 -12.27
CA VAL A 38 -8.16 -4.74 -12.16
C VAL A 38 -8.97 -5.85 -11.50
N SER A 39 -8.54 -7.09 -11.70
CA SER A 39 -9.19 -8.25 -11.11
C SER A 39 -8.93 -8.33 -9.61
N GLN A 40 -9.78 -9.11 -8.90
CA GLN A 40 -9.57 -9.35 -7.47
C GLN A 40 -8.21 -10.00 -7.17
N PRO A 41 -7.76 -11.03 -7.94
CA PRO A 41 -6.41 -11.56 -7.71
C PRO A 41 -5.32 -10.51 -7.87
N ALA A 42 -5.46 -9.59 -8.82
CA ALA A 42 -4.47 -8.53 -9.01
C ALA A 42 -4.44 -7.57 -7.82
N VAL A 43 -5.62 -7.19 -7.31
CA VAL A 43 -5.70 -6.36 -6.10
C VAL A 43 -5.03 -7.05 -4.92
N SER A 44 -5.30 -8.35 -4.74
CA SER A 44 -4.71 -9.12 -3.65
C SER A 44 -3.18 -9.17 -3.76
N GLN A 45 -2.64 -9.32 -4.98
CA GLN A 45 -1.20 -9.28 -5.21
C GLN A 45 -0.61 -7.91 -4.88
N HIS A 46 -1.27 -6.84 -5.29
CA HIS A 46 -0.81 -5.49 -4.99
C HIS A 46 -0.79 -5.25 -3.48
N LEU A 47 -1.82 -5.71 -2.77
CA LEU A 47 -1.87 -5.60 -1.31
C LEU A 47 -0.75 -6.39 -0.64
N ALA A 48 -0.44 -7.58 -1.15
CA ALA A 48 0.65 -8.39 -0.60
C ALA A 48 2.00 -7.68 -0.74
N VAL A 49 2.25 -7.06 -1.89
CA VAL A 49 3.49 -6.30 -2.11
C VAL A 49 3.56 -5.10 -1.18
N LEU A 50 2.45 -4.35 -1.05
CA LEU A 50 2.40 -3.18 -0.17
C LEU A 50 2.61 -3.57 1.30
N ARG A 51 2.00 -4.67 1.74
CA ARG A 51 2.20 -5.17 3.11
C ARG A 51 3.64 -5.59 3.33
N GLY A 52 4.23 -6.30 2.38
CA GLY A 52 5.62 -6.75 2.47
C GLY A 52 6.60 -5.60 2.54
N ALA A 53 6.26 -4.45 1.96
CA ALA A 53 7.07 -3.24 2.03
C ALA A 53 6.78 -2.39 3.28
N GLY A 54 5.86 -2.83 4.14
CA GLY A 54 5.51 -2.10 5.36
C GLY A 54 4.63 -0.89 5.14
N LEU A 55 3.96 -0.81 3.99
CA LEU A 55 3.16 0.37 3.64
C LEU A 55 1.68 0.24 4.00
N VAL A 56 1.20 -0.98 4.21
CA VAL A 56 -0.20 -1.27 4.42
C VAL A 56 -0.36 -2.26 5.56
N ILE A 57 -1.41 -2.07 6.36
CA ILE A 57 -1.77 -2.93 7.48
C ILE A 57 -3.09 -3.62 7.15
N GLU A 58 -3.17 -4.91 7.45
CA GLU A 58 -4.40 -5.68 7.37
C GLU A 58 -5.00 -5.84 8.76
N ARG A 59 -6.31 -5.64 8.86
CA ARG A 59 -7.06 -5.87 10.09
C ARG A 59 -8.22 -6.81 9.78
N ARG A 60 -8.32 -7.87 10.53
CA ARG A 60 -9.43 -8.81 10.38
C ARG A 60 -10.52 -8.53 11.40
N ALA A 61 -11.78 -8.55 10.93
CA ALA A 61 -12.95 -8.37 11.78
C ALA A 61 -14.05 -9.30 11.25
N GLY A 62 -14.35 -10.36 11.99
CA GLY A 62 -15.29 -11.38 11.55
C GLY A 62 -14.79 -12.05 10.29
N ARG A 63 -15.61 -12.02 9.23
CA ARG A 63 -15.27 -12.63 7.94
C ARG A 63 -14.56 -11.68 6.99
N ASN A 64 -14.40 -10.43 7.40
CA ASN A 64 -13.86 -9.39 6.52
C ASN A 64 -12.43 -9.07 6.86
N ALA A 65 -11.66 -8.72 5.84
CA ALA A 65 -10.32 -8.17 5.98
C ALA A 65 -10.36 -6.71 5.51
N TYR A 66 -9.85 -5.83 6.32
CA TYR A 66 -9.79 -4.40 6.06
C TYR A 66 -8.33 -3.99 5.92
N TYR A 67 -8.06 -3.11 5.00
CA TYR A 67 -6.71 -2.65 4.69
C TYR A 67 -6.64 -1.15 4.83
N ARG A 68 -5.54 -0.66 5.38
CA ARG A 68 -5.29 0.78 5.49
C ARG A 68 -3.80 1.05 5.34
N ALA A 69 -3.45 2.27 4.97
CA ALA A 69 -2.05 2.67 4.93
C ALA A 69 -1.50 2.72 6.36
N ASP A 70 -0.25 2.27 6.52
CA ASP A 70 0.47 2.42 7.77
C ASP A 70 1.03 3.84 7.83
N PRO A 71 0.64 4.65 8.84
CA PRO A 71 1.10 6.04 8.92
C PRO A 71 2.63 6.17 8.98
N GLN A 72 3.33 5.16 9.48
CA GLN A 72 4.78 5.17 9.62
C GLN A 72 5.49 4.45 8.47
N GLY A 73 4.72 3.91 7.53
CA GLY A 73 5.28 3.07 6.47
C GLY A 73 6.24 3.80 5.56
N LEU A 74 6.07 5.10 5.38
CA LEU A 74 6.94 5.90 4.51
C LEU A 74 8.17 6.46 5.22
N ASP A 75 8.32 6.23 6.52
CA ASP A 75 9.44 6.80 7.28
C ASP A 75 10.81 6.45 6.68
N PRO A 76 11.09 5.20 6.26
CA PRO A 76 12.39 4.90 5.65
C PRO A 76 12.63 5.68 4.36
N LEU A 77 11.57 5.87 3.56
CA LEU A 77 11.67 6.65 2.33
C LEU A 77 11.92 8.13 2.64
N LEU A 78 11.21 8.66 3.62
CA LEU A 78 11.38 10.04 4.04
C LEU A 78 12.82 10.27 4.53
N GLY A 79 13.37 9.36 5.31
CA GLY A 79 14.76 9.43 5.76
C GLY A 79 15.74 9.43 4.60
N TRP A 80 15.48 8.61 3.58
CA TRP A 80 16.32 8.58 2.38
C TRP A 80 16.25 9.92 1.65
N ILE A 81 15.05 10.47 1.47
CA ILE A 81 14.85 11.76 0.79
C ILE A 81 15.59 12.87 1.53
N GLU A 82 15.48 12.90 2.85
CA GLU A 82 16.10 13.95 3.65
C GLU A 82 17.62 13.94 3.56
N ARG A 83 18.24 12.78 3.36
CA ARG A 83 19.69 12.69 3.19
C ARG A 83 20.19 13.37 1.91
N TYR A 84 19.34 13.48 0.90
CA TYR A 84 19.71 13.99 -0.42
C TYR A 84 19.08 15.34 -0.74
N ARG A 85 18.29 15.85 0.17
CA ARG A 85 17.69 17.18 0.04
C ARG A 85 18.51 18.16 0.85
N ALA A 86 19.27 18.96 0.15
CA ALA A 86 20.12 19.98 0.79
C ALA A 86 19.34 21.26 1.05
#